data_65a2e9ac45b4a844e22fd0f3517c264b
#
_entry.id   65a2e9ac45b4a844e22fd0f3517c264b
#
_cell.length_a   1.000
_cell.length_b   1.000
_cell.length_c   1.000
_cell.angle_alpha   90.00
_cell.angle_beta   90.00
_cell.angle_gamma   90.00
#
_symmetry.space_group_name_H-M   'P 1'
#
loop_
_entity.id
_entity.type
_entity.pdbx_description
1 polymer ?
#
loop_
_entity_poly.entity_id
_entity_poly.type
_entity_poly.pdbx_seq_one_letter_code
_entity_poly.pdbx_strand_id
1 'polypeptide(L)'
;LGAFFVGLLLPFSVIYIKNLLDTKIKTRLDVEKNTSIPFLGDVPKSTSSNQIIEINSRSSTAESLRIIRTNLEFLFNNKTNDLAKTIFVTSTFPKEGKTFLSINIAATIALSGKKVLLIGMDVRNPKIDEYIKVPSTGLTNYLTSTNKDISEFIIKQDTFDQFYVLPSGVIPPNPAELLMSKKVDDLFEELKKNYDYIVVDTAPVGLVTDTFIVAKQADCFLYVVRANVLDKRMLRIPEELYHEKKLPNMAVILNDTESTKGYGYGYGYGYGYGVEVEEKKPWYRRLFNF
;
A
#
# COMPACT_ATOMS: atom_id res chain seq x y z
N LEU A 1 -19.87 47.63 -17.19
CA LEU A 1 -20.51 46.57 -16.39
C LEU A 1 -20.46 45.20 -17.10
N GLY A 2 -20.83 45.12 -18.40
CA GLY A 2 -20.80 43.85 -19.16
C GLY A 2 -19.44 43.19 -19.23
N ALA A 3 -18.37 43.92 -19.53
CA ALA A 3 -17.01 43.39 -19.57
C ALA A 3 -16.51 42.87 -18.22
N PHE A 4 -16.97 43.45 -17.11
CA PHE A 4 -16.66 42.97 -15.76
C PHE A 4 -17.29 41.63 -15.49
N PHE A 5 -18.56 41.41 -15.83
CA PHE A 5 -19.24 40.15 -15.66
C PHE A 5 -18.64 39.06 -16.56
N VAL A 6 -18.30 39.37 -17.82
CA VAL A 6 -17.63 38.40 -18.71
C VAL A 6 -16.25 38.05 -18.17
N GLY A 7 -15.48 39.02 -17.68
CA GLY A 7 -14.16 38.77 -17.08
C GLY A 7 -14.20 37.88 -15.82
N LEU A 8 -15.31 37.90 -15.08
CA LEU A 8 -15.50 37.11 -13.87
C LEU A 8 -16.08 35.72 -14.19
N LEU A 9 -17.01 35.65 -15.13
CA LEU A 9 -17.66 34.38 -15.53
C LEU A 9 -16.71 33.47 -16.30
N LEU A 10 -15.79 33.99 -17.08
CA LEU A 10 -14.92 33.18 -17.93
C LEU A 10 -13.96 32.31 -17.10
N PRO A 11 -13.18 32.81 -16.12
CA PRO A 11 -12.34 31.97 -15.27
C PRO A 11 -13.17 31.02 -14.40
N PHE A 12 -14.33 31.44 -13.89
CA PHE A 12 -15.24 30.57 -13.13
C PHE A 12 -15.73 29.40 -13.99
N SER A 13 -16.16 29.66 -15.22
CA SER A 13 -16.61 28.62 -16.16
C SER A 13 -15.49 27.64 -16.49
N VAL A 14 -14.25 28.14 -16.71
CA VAL A 14 -13.10 27.26 -16.98
C VAL A 14 -12.79 26.35 -15.78
N ILE A 15 -12.81 26.87 -14.57
CA ILE A 15 -12.58 26.08 -13.35
C ILE A 15 -13.71 25.08 -13.16
N TYR A 16 -14.95 25.49 -13.36
CA TYR A 16 -16.14 24.61 -13.25
C TYR A 16 -16.09 23.47 -14.25
N ILE A 17 -15.78 23.75 -15.52
CA ILE A 17 -15.64 22.74 -16.57
C ILE A 17 -14.48 21.79 -16.26
N LYS A 18 -13.32 22.30 -15.82
CA LYS A 18 -12.21 21.45 -15.38
C LYS A 18 -12.61 20.50 -14.26
N ASN A 19 -13.32 20.99 -13.24
CA ASN A 19 -13.78 20.13 -12.13
C ASN A 19 -14.84 19.10 -12.59
N LEU A 20 -15.72 19.48 -13.53
CA LEU A 20 -16.72 18.59 -14.09
C LEU A 20 -16.10 17.45 -14.92
N LEU A 21 -15.01 17.76 -15.63
CA LEU A 21 -14.27 16.79 -16.46
C LEU A 21 -13.26 15.96 -15.67
N ASP A 22 -13.03 16.29 -14.41
CA ASP A 22 -12.08 15.54 -13.58
C ASP A 22 -12.73 14.27 -13.05
N THR A 23 -12.37 13.17 -13.67
CA THR A 23 -12.85 11.82 -13.35
C THR A 23 -11.95 11.08 -12.36
N LYS A 24 -10.91 11.74 -11.82
CA LYS A 24 -9.95 11.08 -10.94
C LYS A 24 -10.49 10.92 -9.52
N ILE A 25 -10.07 9.83 -8.88
CA ILE A 25 -10.30 9.59 -7.46
C ILE A 25 -9.42 10.56 -6.67
N LYS A 26 -9.99 11.29 -5.70
CA LYS A 26 -9.27 12.24 -4.85
C LYS A 26 -9.46 11.98 -3.38
N THR A 27 -10.64 11.56 -2.99
CA THR A 27 -11.05 11.48 -1.60
C THR A 27 -11.63 10.11 -1.25
N ARG A 28 -11.71 9.84 0.05
CA ARG A 28 -12.44 8.69 0.60
C ARG A 28 -13.86 8.60 0.04
N LEU A 29 -14.59 9.72 -0.04
CA LEU A 29 -15.95 9.75 -0.57
C LEU A 29 -16.04 9.30 -2.03
N ASP A 30 -15.01 9.57 -2.83
CA ASP A 30 -14.97 9.09 -4.22
C ASP A 30 -14.87 7.55 -4.27
N VAL A 31 -14.13 6.94 -3.34
CA VAL A 31 -14.03 5.48 -3.22
C VAL A 31 -15.37 4.91 -2.75
N GLU A 32 -15.89 5.36 -1.61
CA GLU A 32 -17.11 4.83 -0.98
C GLU A 32 -18.37 4.97 -1.86
N LYS A 33 -18.43 5.99 -2.74
CA LYS A 33 -19.53 6.15 -3.70
C LYS A 33 -19.46 5.19 -4.90
N ASN A 34 -18.30 4.67 -5.22
CA ASN A 34 -18.07 3.87 -6.42
C ASN A 34 -17.72 2.40 -6.11
N THR A 35 -17.56 2.02 -4.84
CA THR A 35 -17.31 0.63 -4.43
C THR A 35 -18.02 0.30 -3.12
N SER A 36 -18.34 -0.98 -2.96
CA SER A 36 -18.86 -1.56 -1.71
C SER A 36 -17.74 -2.16 -0.84
N ILE A 37 -16.49 -2.10 -1.30
CA ILE A 37 -15.33 -2.64 -0.61
C ILE A 37 -15.04 -1.81 0.65
N PRO A 38 -14.81 -2.43 1.82
CA PRO A 38 -14.47 -1.71 3.03
C PRO A 38 -13.28 -0.76 2.85
N PHE A 39 -13.43 0.49 3.25
CA PHE A 39 -12.36 1.47 3.23
C PHE A 39 -11.54 1.37 4.52
N LEU A 40 -10.24 1.07 4.39
CA LEU A 40 -9.36 0.85 5.53
C LEU A 40 -8.70 2.13 6.03
N GLY A 41 -8.37 3.04 5.13
CA GLY A 41 -7.71 4.30 5.45
C GLY A 41 -7.10 4.98 4.23
N ASP A 42 -6.59 6.20 4.45
CA ASP A 42 -5.85 6.94 3.45
C ASP A 42 -4.44 7.27 3.95
N VAL A 43 -3.51 7.36 3.01
CA VAL A 43 -2.11 7.67 3.26
C VAL A 43 -1.75 8.93 2.48
N PRO A 44 -1.40 10.03 3.18
CA PRO A 44 -1.03 11.26 2.55
C PRO A 44 0.31 11.13 1.81
N LYS A 45 0.49 11.99 0.81
CA LYS A 45 1.73 12.07 0.04
C LYS A 45 2.92 12.28 0.97
N SER A 46 3.87 11.34 0.91
CA SER A 46 5.11 11.46 1.66
C SER A 46 5.99 12.57 1.07
N THR A 47 6.59 13.37 1.93
CA THR A 47 7.59 14.39 1.53
C THR A 47 8.92 13.77 1.14
N SER A 48 9.19 12.53 1.62
CA SER A 48 10.37 11.73 1.27
C SER A 48 9.90 10.42 0.62
N SER A 49 10.08 10.31 -0.69
CA SER A 49 9.49 9.25 -1.53
C SER A 49 9.91 7.82 -1.19
N ASN A 50 11.07 7.62 -0.54
CA ASN A 50 11.64 6.29 -0.31
C ASN A 50 11.92 6.00 1.17
N GLN A 51 11.24 6.67 2.10
CA GLN A 51 11.50 6.51 3.51
C GLN A 51 10.65 5.42 4.15
N ILE A 52 11.29 4.49 4.83
CA ILE A 52 10.63 3.55 5.73
C ILE A 52 10.30 4.29 7.03
N ILE A 53 9.13 4.01 7.60
CA ILE A 53 8.70 4.66 8.83
C ILE A 53 9.56 4.18 10.00
N GLU A 54 10.12 5.14 10.72
CA GLU A 54 10.90 4.93 11.95
C GLU A 54 10.01 4.98 13.20
N ILE A 55 10.50 4.40 14.30
CA ILE A 55 9.80 4.33 15.61
C ILE A 55 9.29 5.70 16.05
N ASN A 56 10.11 6.74 15.91
CA ASN A 56 9.81 8.08 16.40
C ASN A 56 9.20 9.01 15.36
N SER A 57 8.85 8.50 14.16
CA SER A 57 8.26 9.33 13.14
C SER A 57 6.88 9.83 13.55
N ARG A 58 6.71 11.17 13.56
CA ARG A 58 5.45 11.87 13.81
C ARG A 58 4.84 12.44 12.54
N SER A 59 5.28 11.97 11.37
CA SER A 59 4.72 12.41 10.09
C SER A 59 3.26 11.99 9.95
N SER A 60 2.48 12.75 9.19
CA SER A 60 1.09 12.39 8.87
C SER A 60 0.98 11.00 8.23
N THR A 61 1.96 10.63 7.40
CA THR A 61 2.07 9.30 6.80
C THR A 61 2.24 8.21 7.86
N ALA A 62 3.09 8.44 8.88
CA ALA A 62 3.29 7.48 9.96
C ALA A 62 2.02 7.28 10.79
N GLU A 63 1.31 8.36 11.12
CA GLU A 63 0.05 8.27 11.86
C GLU A 63 -1.03 7.55 11.05
N SER A 64 -1.17 7.85 9.76
CA SER A 64 -2.11 7.14 8.89
C SER A 64 -1.83 5.64 8.84
N LEU A 65 -0.57 5.23 8.79
CA LEU A 65 -0.21 3.80 8.78
C LEU A 65 -0.44 3.12 10.13
N ARG A 66 -0.29 3.83 11.25
CA ARG A 66 -0.67 3.31 12.58
C ARG A 66 -2.19 3.09 12.67
N ILE A 67 -2.99 4.01 12.11
CA ILE A 67 -4.45 3.86 12.03
C ILE A 67 -4.80 2.66 11.14
N ILE A 68 -4.17 2.53 9.96
CA ILE A 68 -4.38 1.39 9.06
C ILE A 68 -4.03 0.07 9.76
N ARG A 69 -2.92 -0.01 10.50
CA ARG A 69 -2.55 -1.19 11.29
C ARG A 69 -3.65 -1.54 12.30
N THR A 70 -4.17 -0.55 13.03
CA THR A 70 -5.25 -0.78 14.01
C THR A 70 -6.52 -1.29 13.32
N ASN A 71 -6.87 -0.70 12.17
CA ASN A 71 -8.02 -1.12 11.39
C ASN A 71 -7.86 -2.52 10.78
N LEU A 72 -6.64 -2.92 10.44
CA LEU A 72 -6.33 -4.28 9.97
C LEU A 72 -6.68 -5.35 11.00
N GLU A 73 -6.48 -5.08 12.29
CA GLU A 73 -6.80 -6.04 13.34
C GLU A 73 -8.28 -6.43 13.33
N PHE A 74 -9.17 -5.49 13.01
CA PHE A 74 -10.60 -5.76 12.90
C PHE A 74 -10.94 -6.72 11.74
N LEU A 75 -10.17 -6.72 10.65
CA LEU A 75 -10.36 -7.67 9.55
C LEU A 75 -10.03 -9.11 9.94
N PHE A 76 -9.23 -9.30 10.99
CA PHE A 76 -8.78 -10.61 11.46
C PHE A 76 -9.53 -11.14 12.69
N ASN A 77 -10.49 -10.38 13.26
CA ASN A 77 -11.17 -10.74 14.51
C ASN A 77 -11.86 -12.12 14.52
N ASN A 78 -12.08 -12.72 13.35
CA ASN A 78 -12.67 -14.04 13.21
C ASN A 78 -11.62 -15.19 13.10
N LYS A 79 -10.32 -14.87 13.12
CA LYS A 79 -9.27 -15.90 13.07
C LYS A 79 -8.84 -16.31 14.47
N THR A 80 -9.13 -17.55 14.82
CA THR A 80 -8.82 -18.17 16.12
C THR A 80 -7.58 -19.06 16.09
N ASN A 81 -6.86 -19.13 14.96
CA ASN A 81 -5.66 -19.96 14.84
C ASN A 81 -4.37 -19.17 15.13
N ASP A 82 -3.39 -19.82 15.74
CA ASP A 82 -2.07 -19.26 16.09
C ASP A 82 -1.11 -19.12 14.89
N LEU A 83 -1.62 -19.30 13.66
CA LEU A 83 -0.81 -19.14 12.45
C LEU A 83 -0.71 -17.67 12.03
N ALA A 84 0.39 -17.32 11.35
CA ALA A 84 0.61 -15.97 10.83
C ALA A 84 -0.58 -15.43 10.03
N LYS A 85 -0.88 -14.15 10.22
CA LYS A 85 -1.83 -13.41 9.40
C LYS A 85 -1.16 -12.98 8.10
N THR A 86 -1.70 -13.41 6.97
CA THR A 86 -1.10 -13.18 5.65
C THR A 86 -1.84 -12.07 4.90
N ILE A 87 -1.17 -10.95 4.67
CA ILE A 87 -1.69 -9.72 4.06
C ILE A 87 -1.09 -9.55 2.67
N PHE A 88 -1.91 -9.62 1.64
CA PHE A 88 -1.46 -9.37 0.28
C PHE A 88 -1.79 -7.94 -0.13
N VAL A 89 -0.83 -7.25 -0.76
CA VAL A 89 -1.00 -5.88 -1.23
C VAL A 89 -0.95 -5.87 -2.75
N THR A 90 -2.02 -5.37 -3.37
CA THR A 90 -2.14 -5.27 -4.83
C THR A 90 -2.76 -3.95 -5.26
N SER A 91 -2.88 -3.71 -6.56
CA SER A 91 -3.51 -2.53 -7.15
C SER A 91 -4.01 -2.82 -8.56
N THR A 92 -4.73 -1.87 -9.17
CA THR A 92 -5.14 -1.99 -10.57
C THR A 92 -3.94 -1.92 -11.52
N PHE A 93 -3.09 -0.89 -11.35
CA PHE A 93 -1.99 -0.59 -12.25
C PHE A 93 -0.65 -0.45 -11.51
N PRO A 94 0.48 -0.46 -12.24
CA PRO A 94 1.78 -0.10 -11.67
C PRO A 94 1.81 1.35 -11.17
N LYS A 95 2.73 1.65 -10.24
CA LYS A 95 2.96 3.00 -9.68
C LYS A 95 1.82 3.55 -8.82
N GLU A 96 0.93 2.70 -8.31
CA GLU A 96 -0.09 3.10 -7.33
C GLU A 96 0.43 3.11 -5.88
N GLY A 97 1.68 2.66 -5.66
CA GLY A 97 2.34 2.70 -4.36
C GLY A 97 2.24 1.40 -3.56
N LYS A 98 1.95 0.27 -4.21
CA LYS A 98 1.89 -1.06 -3.57
C LYS A 98 3.12 -1.35 -2.72
N THR A 99 4.30 -1.35 -3.34
CA THR A 99 5.56 -1.68 -2.67
C THR A 99 5.85 -0.74 -1.51
N PHE A 100 5.62 0.57 -1.68
CA PHE A 100 5.74 1.54 -0.59
C PHE A 100 4.84 1.17 0.58
N LEU A 101 3.57 0.85 0.32
CA LEU A 101 2.61 0.47 1.36
C LEU A 101 2.94 -0.88 1.98
N SER A 102 3.34 -1.89 1.18
CA SER A 102 3.74 -3.20 1.67
C SER A 102 4.88 -3.10 2.68
N ILE A 103 5.93 -2.36 2.34
CA ILE A 103 7.10 -2.15 3.21
C ILE A 103 6.68 -1.42 4.50
N ASN A 104 5.96 -0.30 4.35
CA ASN A 104 5.65 0.55 5.49
C ASN A 104 4.58 -0.04 6.41
N ILE A 105 3.63 -0.84 5.90
CA ILE A 105 2.70 -1.63 6.71
C ILE A 105 3.47 -2.71 7.49
N ALA A 106 4.36 -3.46 6.82
CA ALA A 106 5.19 -4.47 7.48
C ALA A 106 6.06 -3.86 8.58
N ALA A 107 6.73 -2.74 8.29
CA ALA A 107 7.52 -1.99 9.27
C ALA A 107 6.65 -1.51 10.45
N THR A 108 5.47 -0.93 10.19
CA THR A 108 4.57 -0.43 11.23
C THR A 108 4.04 -1.55 12.13
N ILE A 109 3.80 -2.75 11.59
CA ILE A 109 3.44 -3.94 12.38
C ILE A 109 4.65 -4.41 13.20
N ALA A 110 5.85 -4.46 12.63
CA ALA A 110 7.06 -4.85 13.34
C ALA A 110 7.38 -3.92 14.53
N LEU A 111 7.14 -2.61 14.36
CA LEU A 111 7.27 -1.61 15.44
C LEU A 111 6.32 -1.85 16.62
N SER A 112 5.29 -2.68 16.48
CA SER A 112 4.44 -3.12 17.60
C SER A 112 4.95 -4.38 18.31
N GLY A 113 6.19 -4.83 18.03
CA GLY A 113 6.81 -6.00 18.63
C GLY A 113 6.41 -7.34 17.99
N LYS A 114 5.68 -7.32 16.86
CA LYS A 114 5.31 -8.52 16.11
C LYS A 114 6.43 -8.96 15.18
N LYS A 115 6.61 -10.27 15.02
CA LYS A 115 7.56 -10.85 14.08
C LYS A 115 6.96 -10.85 12.67
N VAL A 116 7.50 -10.02 11.77
CA VAL A 116 6.95 -9.75 10.44
C VAL A 116 7.90 -10.17 9.34
N LEU A 117 7.37 -10.88 8.34
CA LEU A 117 8.07 -11.15 7.09
C LEU A 117 7.41 -10.36 5.95
N LEU A 118 8.20 -9.58 5.22
CA LEU A 118 7.83 -8.99 3.95
C LEU A 118 8.32 -9.88 2.81
N ILE A 119 7.42 -10.26 1.89
CA ILE A 119 7.76 -11.08 0.71
C ILE A 119 7.56 -10.25 -0.55
N GLY A 120 8.60 -10.12 -1.38
CA GLY A 120 8.50 -9.61 -2.74
C GLY A 120 7.97 -10.68 -3.70
N MET A 121 6.71 -10.63 -4.05
CA MET A 121 6.06 -11.58 -4.96
C MET A 121 5.66 -10.96 -6.31
N ASP A 122 5.96 -9.68 -6.53
CA ASP A 122 6.02 -9.09 -7.87
C ASP A 122 7.35 -9.52 -8.53
N VAL A 123 7.36 -10.74 -9.05
CA VAL A 123 8.56 -11.35 -9.65
C VAL A 123 8.82 -10.89 -11.08
N ARG A 124 7.89 -10.11 -11.67
CA ARG A 124 8.04 -9.51 -13.01
C ARG A 124 8.71 -8.15 -12.96
N ASN A 125 8.40 -7.35 -11.94
CA ASN A 125 8.94 -6.01 -11.77
C ASN A 125 9.21 -5.72 -10.29
N PRO A 126 10.19 -6.43 -9.69
CA PRO A 126 10.53 -6.26 -8.29
C PRO A 126 10.98 -4.82 -8.01
N LYS A 127 10.57 -4.28 -6.85
CA LYS A 127 10.79 -2.89 -6.47
C LYS A 127 11.20 -2.70 -5.00
N ILE A 128 11.33 -3.77 -4.23
CA ILE A 128 11.72 -3.69 -2.81
C ILE A 128 13.13 -3.12 -2.66
N ASP A 129 14.02 -3.42 -3.61
CA ASP A 129 15.40 -2.94 -3.67
C ASP A 129 15.53 -1.40 -3.85
N GLU A 130 14.47 -0.74 -4.35
CA GLU A 130 14.42 0.73 -4.41
C GLU A 130 14.24 1.38 -3.02
N TYR A 131 13.79 0.61 -2.00
CA TYR A 131 13.49 1.09 -0.64
C TYR A 131 14.39 0.48 0.43
N ILE A 132 14.74 -0.79 0.27
CA ILE A 132 15.51 -1.59 1.24
C ILE A 132 16.70 -2.20 0.53
N LYS A 133 17.88 -2.08 1.13
CA LYS A 133 19.06 -2.78 0.62
C LYS A 133 18.87 -4.28 0.81
N VAL A 134 18.69 -5.00 -0.29
CA VAL A 134 18.49 -6.45 -0.34
C VAL A 134 19.42 -7.11 -1.34
N PRO A 135 19.77 -8.41 -1.19
CA PRO A 135 20.52 -9.16 -2.17
C PRO A 135 19.71 -9.36 -3.46
N SER A 136 20.39 -9.68 -4.55
CA SER A 136 19.77 -10.03 -5.83
C SER A 136 19.14 -11.42 -5.84
N THR A 137 19.39 -12.25 -4.83
CA THR A 137 18.79 -13.57 -4.65
C THR A 137 17.61 -13.50 -3.69
N GLY A 138 16.59 -14.35 -3.91
CA GLY A 138 15.39 -14.33 -3.10
C GLY A 138 14.42 -15.45 -3.46
N LEU A 139 13.13 -15.14 -3.44
CA LEU A 139 12.02 -16.09 -3.66
C LEU A 139 12.20 -16.95 -4.91
N THR A 140 12.47 -16.34 -6.07
CA THR A 140 12.60 -17.08 -7.33
C THR A 140 13.80 -18.03 -7.32
N ASN A 141 14.90 -17.64 -6.68
CA ASN A 141 16.06 -18.50 -6.51
C ASN A 141 15.75 -19.69 -5.60
N TYR A 142 15.00 -19.46 -4.52
CA TYR A 142 14.51 -20.56 -3.68
C TYR A 142 13.60 -21.49 -4.47
N LEU A 143 12.59 -20.97 -5.17
CA LEU A 143 11.61 -21.79 -5.90
C LEU A 143 12.25 -22.64 -7.00
N THR A 144 13.33 -22.18 -7.63
CA THR A 144 14.08 -22.91 -8.67
C THR A 144 15.15 -23.86 -8.11
N SER A 145 15.52 -23.72 -6.84
CA SER A 145 16.53 -24.60 -6.21
C SER A 145 15.91 -25.97 -5.86
N THR A 146 16.75 -27.01 -5.74
CA THR A 146 16.30 -28.36 -5.32
C THR A 146 16.49 -28.63 -3.83
N ASN A 147 17.51 -28.07 -3.20
CA ASN A 147 17.96 -28.44 -1.84
C ASN A 147 18.35 -27.25 -0.96
N LYS A 148 17.77 -26.02 -1.18
CA LYS A 148 18.08 -24.86 -0.35
C LYS A 148 17.00 -24.62 0.68
N ASP A 149 17.41 -24.24 1.88
CA ASP A 149 16.54 -23.76 2.92
C ASP A 149 16.08 -22.32 2.60
N ILE A 150 14.82 -22.01 2.87
CA ILE A 150 14.29 -20.65 2.66
C ILE A 150 14.97 -19.62 3.55
N SER A 151 15.46 -20.01 4.72
CA SER A 151 16.16 -19.14 5.65
C SER A 151 17.42 -18.51 5.05
N GLU A 152 18.05 -19.14 4.05
CA GLU A 152 19.23 -18.60 3.32
C GLU A 152 18.90 -17.33 2.52
N PHE A 153 17.62 -17.11 2.19
CA PHE A 153 17.14 -16.00 1.38
C PHE A 153 16.42 -14.91 2.17
N ILE A 154 16.15 -15.16 3.45
CA ILE A 154 15.48 -14.21 4.34
C ILE A 154 16.53 -13.37 5.07
N ILE A 155 16.39 -12.06 4.97
CA ILE A 155 17.28 -11.11 5.65
C ILE A 155 16.53 -10.36 6.74
N LYS A 156 17.18 -10.19 7.89
CA LYS A 156 16.70 -9.32 8.96
C LYS A 156 17.06 -7.87 8.63
N GLN A 157 16.15 -6.94 8.89
CA GLN A 157 16.44 -5.51 8.76
C GLN A 157 17.04 -5.00 10.08
N ASP A 158 18.27 -4.45 10.03
CA ASP A 158 19.04 -4.06 11.22
C ASP A 158 18.37 -2.97 12.06
N THR A 159 17.57 -2.10 11.42
CA THR A 159 16.86 -1.00 12.09
C THR A 159 15.62 -1.44 12.86
N PHE A 160 15.23 -2.71 12.75
CA PHE A 160 14.02 -3.26 13.38
C PHE A 160 14.33 -4.56 14.13
N ASP A 161 13.77 -4.73 15.30
CA ASP A 161 14.00 -5.94 16.10
C ASP A 161 13.40 -7.20 15.45
N GLN A 162 12.23 -7.07 14.80
CA GLN A 162 11.43 -8.20 14.34
C GLN A 162 10.93 -8.03 12.87
N PHE A 163 11.70 -7.35 12.02
CA PHE A 163 11.37 -7.17 10.62
C PHE A 163 12.32 -7.95 9.71
N TYR A 164 11.74 -8.84 8.91
CA TYR A 164 12.44 -9.72 7.97
C TYR A 164 11.94 -9.49 6.55
N VAL A 165 12.80 -9.69 5.56
CA VAL A 165 12.48 -9.51 4.15
C VAL A 165 12.96 -10.71 3.34
N LEU A 166 12.06 -11.25 2.52
CA LEU A 166 12.35 -12.19 1.46
C LEU A 166 12.18 -11.44 0.13
N PRO A 167 13.27 -10.98 -0.52
CA PRO A 167 13.17 -10.27 -1.79
C PRO A 167 12.70 -11.20 -2.91
N SER A 168 12.25 -10.62 -4.02
CA SER A 168 11.75 -11.40 -5.17
C SER A 168 12.82 -12.29 -5.81
N GLY A 169 14.08 -11.85 -5.80
CA GLY A 169 15.17 -12.52 -6.48
C GLY A 169 15.26 -12.19 -7.98
N VAL A 170 15.91 -13.05 -8.75
CA VAL A 170 16.12 -12.88 -10.19
C VAL A 170 14.80 -13.04 -10.94
N ILE A 171 14.53 -12.17 -11.93
CA ILE A 171 13.33 -12.25 -12.76
C ILE A 171 13.33 -13.57 -13.56
N PRO A 172 12.37 -14.47 -13.37
CA PRO A 172 12.34 -15.76 -14.05
C PRO A 172 11.76 -15.62 -15.46
N PRO A 173 12.08 -16.52 -16.40
CA PRO A 173 11.50 -16.53 -17.74
C PRO A 173 10.01 -16.93 -17.75
N ASN A 174 9.56 -17.68 -16.74
CA ASN A 174 8.20 -18.23 -16.62
C ASN A 174 7.59 -17.92 -15.24
N PRO A 175 7.23 -16.64 -14.98
CA PRO A 175 6.77 -16.21 -13.65
C PRO A 175 5.51 -16.93 -13.15
N ALA A 176 4.51 -17.09 -14.02
CA ALA A 176 3.23 -17.68 -13.64
C ALA A 176 3.37 -19.15 -13.25
N GLU A 177 4.08 -19.93 -14.07
CA GLU A 177 4.33 -21.36 -13.83
C GLU A 177 5.12 -21.58 -12.54
N LEU A 178 6.10 -20.70 -12.27
CA LEU A 178 6.89 -20.77 -11.05
C LEU A 178 6.01 -20.54 -9.82
N LEU A 179 5.11 -19.55 -9.87
CA LEU A 179 4.16 -19.25 -8.79
C LEU A 179 3.06 -20.31 -8.61
N MET A 180 2.76 -21.10 -9.66
CA MET A 180 1.81 -22.24 -9.59
C MET A 180 2.42 -23.47 -8.93
N SER A 181 3.73 -23.51 -8.71
CA SER A 181 4.41 -24.69 -8.18
C SER A 181 3.95 -25.03 -6.76
N LYS A 182 3.84 -26.32 -6.44
CA LYS A 182 3.54 -26.80 -5.08
C LYS A 182 4.50 -26.22 -4.04
N LYS A 183 5.73 -25.91 -4.43
CA LYS A 183 6.74 -25.36 -3.54
C LYS A 183 6.33 -24.00 -2.94
N VAL A 184 5.43 -23.25 -3.61
CA VAL A 184 4.83 -22.03 -3.05
C VAL A 184 3.87 -22.37 -1.91
N ASP A 185 3.07 -23.42 -2.03
CA ASP A 185 2.16 -23.86 -0.97
C ASP A 185 2.97 -24.32 0.26
N ASP A 186 3.96 -25.17 0.04
CA ASP A 186 4.84 -25.69 1.10
C ASP A 186 5.59 -24.54 1.82
N LEU A 187 6.04 -23.53 1.06
CA LEU A 187 6.67 -22.31 1.58
C LEU A 187 5.74 -21.54 2.54
N PHE A 188 4.50 -21.28 2.13
CA PHE A 188 3.57 -20.56 2.99
C PHE A 188 3.18 -21.35 4.23
N GLU A 189 3.06 -22.68 4.14
CA GLU A 189 2.82 -23.55 5.30
C GLU A 189 3.95 -23.46 6.33
N GLU A 190 5.19 -23.40 5.88
CA GLU A 190 6.36 -23.25 6.74
C GLU A 190 6.42 -21.83 7.35
N LEU A 191 6.30 -20.79 6.52
CA LEU A 191 6.42 -19.41 6.97
C LEU A 191 5.31 -19.02 7.95
N LYS A 192 4.08 -19.52 7.77
CA LYS A 192 2.96 -19.24 8.68
C LYS A 192 3.18 -19.75 10.11
N LYS A 193 4.09 -20.69 10.32
CA LYS A 193 4.45 -21.22 11.66
C LYS A 193 5.51 -20.35 12.35
N ASN A 194 6.28 -19.58 11.58
CA ASN A 194 7.50 -18.93 12.05
C ASN A 194 7.36 -17.43 12.29
N TYR A 195 6.27 -16.80 11.82
CA TYR A 195 6.01 -15.35 11.89
C TYR A 195 4.63 -15.08 12.49
N ASP A 196 4.42 -13.85 12.99
CA ASP A 196 3.09 -13.37 13.41
C ASP A 196 2.32 -12.80 12.21
N TYR A 197 3.03 -12.12 11.31
CA TYR A 197 2.49 -11.51 10.10
C TYR A 197 3.38 -11.77 8.89
N ILE A 198 2.75 -12.03 7.76
CA ILE A 198 3.39 -12.11 6.45
C ILE A 198 2.75 -11.06 5.55
N VAL A 199 3.51 -10.06 5.11
CA VAL A 199 3.06 -9.05 4.15
C VAL A 199 3.64 -9.38 2.80
N VAL A 200 2.80 -9.43 1.77
CA VAL A 200 3.20 -9.86 0.42
C VAL A 200 2.97 -8.74 -0.58
N ASP A 201 4.03 -8.22 -1.16
CA ASP A 201 3.97 -7.26 -2.27
C ASP A 201 3.75 -8.01 -3.58
N THR A 202 2.60 -7.82 -4.23
CA THR A 202 2.19 -8.58 -5.41
C THR A 202 2.16 -7.72 -6.67
N ALA A 203 2.08 -8.37 -7.84
CA ALA A 203 1.88 -7.71 -9.12
C ALA A 203 0.48 -7.06 -9.22
N PRO A 204 0.31 -6.00 -10.07
CA PRO A 204 -1.01 -5.37 -10.26
C PRO A 204 -1.97 -6.32 -10.99
N VAL A 205 -3.18 -6.46 -10.44
CA VAL A 205 -4.22 -7.39 -10.98
C VAL A 205 -4.80 -6.98 -12.32
N GLY A 206 -4.68 -5.71 -12.71
CA GLY A 206 -5.16 -5.23 -14.00
C GLY A 206 -4.26 -5.61 -15.18
N LEU A 207 -3.07 -6.15 -14.94
CA LEU A 207 -2.09 -6.47 -15.98
C LEU A 207 -1.76 -7.95 -16.07
N VAL A 208 -1.69 -8.65 -14.95
CA VAL A 208 -1.20 -10.04 -14.89
C VAL A 208 -2.03 -10.89 -13.94
N THR A 209 -2.00 -12.20 -14.14
CA THR A 209 -2.77 -13.17 -13.36
C THR A 209 -2.01 -13.69 -12.12
N ASP A 210 -0.76 -13.31 -11.95
CA ASP A 210 0.16 -13.83 -10.93
C ASP A 210 -0.43 -13.73 -9.52
N THR A 211 -1.05 -12.58 -9.21
CA THR A 211 -1.70 -12.34 -7.91
C THR A 211 -2.87 -13.29 -7.64
N PHE A 212 -3.63 -13.65 -8.66
CA PHE A 212 -4.74 -14.62 -8.53
C PHE A 212 -4.25 -16.05 -8.26
N ILE A 213 -3.11 -16.43 -8.85
CA ILE A 213 -2.50 -17.75 -8.67
C ILE A 213 -2.19 -18.00 -7.18
N VAL A 214 -1.69 -16.99 -6.50
CA VAL A 214 -1.27 -17.07 -5.10
C VAL A 214 -2.33 -16.59 -4.11
N ALA A 215 -3.49 -16.12 -4.58
CA ALA A 215 -4.55 -15.52 -3.76
C ALA A 215 -5.06 -16.43 -2.64
N LYS A 216 -5.05 -17.76 -2.83
CA LYS A 216 -5.42 -18.76 -1.82
C LYS A 216 -4.56 -18.71 -0.55
N GLN A 217 -3.37 -18.15 -0.61
CA GLN A 217 -2.47 -18.01 0.53
C GLN A 217 -2.80 -16.81 1.43
N ALA A 218 -3.58 -15.85 0.91
CA ALA A 218 -3.93 -14.62 1.59
C ALA A 218 -5.07 -14.83 2.60
N ASP A 219 -4.97 -14.15 3.72
CA ASP A 219 -6.07 -13.99 4.67
C ASP A 219 -6.88 -12.72 4.39
N CYS A 220 -6.20 -11.69 3.89
CA CYS A 220 -6.85 -10.49 3.38
C CYS A 220 -6.03 -9.85 2.24
N PHE A 221 -6.72 -9.05 1.45
CA PHE A 221 -6.13 -8.21 0.41
C PHE A 221 -6.29 -6.74 0.72
N LEU A 222 -5.19 -6.00 0.66
CA LEU A 222 -5.17 -4.55 0.65
C LEU A 222 -5.08 -4.07 -0.79
N TYR A 223 -6.15 -3.48 -1.26
CA TYR A 223 -6.24 -2.96 -2.60
C TYR A 223 -5.86 -1.48 -2.60
N VAL A 224 -4.74 -1.17 -3.23
CA VAL A 224 -4.19 0.19 -3.27
C VAL A 224 -4.78 0.95 -4.44
N VAL A 225 -5.32 2.12 -4.16
CA VAL A 225 -5.83 3.10 -5.12
C VAL A 225 -5.03 4.38 -4.95
N ARG A 226 -4.47 4.92 -6.04
CA ARG A 226 -3.70 6.17 -5.95
C ARG A 226 -4.57 7.38 -6.26
N ALA A 227 -4.63 8.33 -5.34
CA ALA A 227 -5.32 9.60 -5.50
C ALA A 227 -4.74 10.42 -6.66
N ASN A 228 -5.59 11.18 -7.35
CA ASN A 228 -5.26 12.01 -8.50
C ASN A 228 -4.70 11.27 -9.74
N VAL A 229 -4.61 9.93 -9.68
CA VAL A 229 -4.08 9.09 -10.76
C VAL A 229 -5.16 8.17 -11.34
N LEU A 230 -5.79 7.36 -10.50
CA LEU A 230 -6.80 6.39 -10.94
C LEU A 230 -8.11 7.09 -11.33
N ASP A 231 -8.68 6.70 -12.46
CA ASP A 231 -10.02 7.13 -12.88
C ASP A 231 -11.10 6.39 -12.08
N LYS A 232 -12.16 7.10 -11.67
CA LYS A 232 -13.29 6.53 -10.89
C LYS A 232 -13.90 5.29 -11.56
N ARG A 233 -13.97 5.28 -12.89
CA ARG A 233 -14.49 4.14 -13.67
C ARG A 233 -13.67 2.87 -13.50
N MET A 234 -12.38 2.99 -13.16
CA MET A 234 -11.50 1.84 -12.94
C MET A 234 -11.76 1.14 -11.62
N LEU A 235 -12.50 1.77 -10.68
CA LEU A 235 -12.96 1.10 -9.46
C LEU A 235 -13.92 -0.07 -9.73
N ARG A 236 -14.45 -0.17 -10.96
CA ARG A 236 -15.21 -1.36 -11.37
C ARG A 236 -14.37 -2.63 -11.28
N ILE A 237 -13.06 -2.56 -11.56
CA ILE A 237 -12.18 -3.74 -11.49
C ILE A 237 -12.12 -4.33 -10.08
N PRO A 238 -11.72 -3.60 -9.02
CA PRO A 238 -11.75 -4.15 -7.67
C PRO A 238 -13.15 -4.51 -7.19
N GLU A 239 -14.19 -3.78 -7.59
CA GLU A 239 -15.57 -4.08 -7.23
C GLU A 239 -16.02 -5.44 -7.77
N GLU A 240 -15.73 -5.75 -9.05
CA GLU A 240 -16.00 -7.06 -9.65
C GLU A 240 -15.24 -8.17 -8.90
N LEU A 241 -13.93 -7.96 -8.62
CA LEU A 241 -13.12 -8.93 -7.87
C LEU A 241 -13.66 -9.20 -6.46
N TYR A 242 -14.18 -8.16 -5.80
CA TYR A 242 -14.78 -8.25 -4.48
C TYR A 242 -16.08 -9.07 -4.50
N HIS A 243 -17.00 -8.77 -5.42
CA HIS A 243 -18.26 -9.50 -5.57
C HIS A 243 -18.06 -10.96 -5.97
N GLU A 244 -17.11 -11.21 -6.86
CA GLU A 244 -16.75 -12.57 -7.30
C GLU A 244 -15.92 -13.34 -6.26
N LYS A 245 -15.56 -12.70 -5.14
CA LYS A 245 -14.73 -13.28 -4.05
C LYS A 245 -13.40 -13.86 -4.56
N LYS A 246 -12.86 -13.28 -5.64
CA LYS A 246 -11.57 -13.71 -6.20
C LYS A 246 -10.38 -13.37 -5.31
N LEU A 247 -10.52 -12.32 -4.51
CA LEU A 247 -9.52 -11.91 -3.52
C LEU A 247 -10.19 -11.92 -2.13
N PRO A 248 -9.70 -12.74 -1.19
CA PRO A 248 -10.34 -12.87 0.13
C PRO A 248 -10.20 -11.59 0.97
N ASN A 249 -11.27 -11.25 1.71
CA ASN A 249 -11.32 -10.18 2.70
C ASN A 249 -10.69 -8.87 2.23
N MET A 250 -11.11 -8.38 1.04
CA MET A 250 -10.57 -7.15 0.47
C MET A 250 -10.91 -5.91 1.31
N ALA A 251 -9.95 -4.98 1.40
CA ALA A 251 -10.14 -3.63 1.88
C ALA A 251 -9.34 -2.64 1.01
N VAL A 252 -9.86 -1.42 0.83
CA VAL A 252 -9.21 -0.38 0.02
C VAL A 252 -8.37 0.55 0.89
N ILE A 253 -7.17 0.88 0.38
CA ILE A 253 -6.33 1.97 0.89
C ILE A 253 -6.19 3.02 -0.22
N LEU A 254 -6.50 4.28 0.11
CA LEU A 254 -6.28 5.42 -0.77
C LEU A 254 -4.90 6.01 -0.49
N ASN A 255 -3.99 5.88 -1.45
CA ASN A 255 -2.60 6.34 -1.32
C ASN A 255 -2.37 7.69 -2.01
N ASP A 256 -1.34 8.42 -1.59
CA ASP A 256 -0.89 9.68 -2.20
C ASP A 256 -1.96 10.79 -2.13
N THR A 257 -2.71 10.84 -1.03
CA THR A 257 -3.72 11.87 -0.82
C THR A 257 -3.07 13.23 -0.53
N GLU A 258 -3.73 14.31 -0.93
CA GLU A 258 -3.27 15.65 -0.55
C GLU A 258 -3.47 15.85 0.95
N SER A 259 -2.41 16.25 1.65
CA SER A 259 -2.50 16.64 3.06
C SER A 259 -3.32 17.92 3.15
N THR A 260 -4.62 17.79 3.35
CA THR A 260 -5.48 18.96 3.62
C THR A 260 -5.12 19.51 4.99
N LYS A 261 -4.47 20.67 5.01
CA LYS A 261 -4.32 21.46 6.21
C LYS A 261 -5.70 21.75 6.80
N GLY A 262 -6.08 21.04 7.84
CA GLY A 262 -7.06 21.45 8.82
C GLY A 262 -8.51 21.61 8.36
N TYR A 263 -9.17 20.54 7.86
CA TYR A 263 -10.61 20.38 8.01
C TYR A 263 -10.89 18.88 8.13
N GLY A 264 -10.93 18.40 9.39
CA GLY A 264 -11.45 17.08 9.71
C GLY A 264 -12.96 17.05 9.55
N TYR A 265 -13.43 16.65 8.38
CA TYR A 265 -14.78 16.07 8.23
C TYR A 265 -14.61 14.60 7.84
N GLY A 266 -14.32 13.78 8.84
CA GLY A 266 -14.38 12.34 8.77
C GLY A 266 -14.75 11.83 10.15
N TYR A 267 -15.85 11.17 10.28
CA TYR A 267 -16.29 10.47 11.49
C TYR A 267 -15.18 9.53 11.97
N GLY A 268 -14.61 9.82 13.13
CA GLY A 268 -13.72 8.91 13.83
C GLY A 268 -12.59 9.62 14.56
N TYR A 269 -12.82 9.97 15.83
CA TYR A 269 -11.84 10.25 16.89
C TYR A 269 -10.62 11.09 16.50
N GLY A 270 -10.85 12.39 16.31
CA GLY A 270 -9.78 13.37 16.25
C GLY A 270 -9.28 13.74 17.65
N TYR A 271 -8.26 13.09 18.15
CA TYR A 271 -7.40 13.67 19.18
C TYR A 271 -6.27 14.38 18.48
N GLY A 272 -6.41 15.69 18.31
CA GLY A 272 -5.32 16.56 17.89
C GLY A 272 -4.29 16.68 19.02
N TYR A 273 -3.26 15.86 19.00
CA TYR A 273 -2.04 16.05 19.77
C TYR A 273 -0.86 16.15 18.81
N GLY A 274 -0.36 17.38 18.67
CA GLY A 274 1.04 17.68 18.36
C GLY A 274 1.61 17.16 17.05
N VAL A 275 0.99 17.48 15.90
CA VAL A 275 1.71 17.44 14.62
C VAL A 275 2.56 18.71 14.55
N GLU A 276 3.87 18.58 14.62
CA GLU A 276 4.79 19.68 14.27
C GLU A 276 4.57 20.01 12.78
N VAL A 277 3.86 21.10 12.55
CA VAL A 277 3.73 21.68 11.22
C VAL A 277 5.04 22.40 10.93
N GLU A 278 5.87 21.89 10.03
CA GLU A 278 6.94 22.68 9.44
C GLU A 278 6.30 23.92 8.78
N GLU A 279 6.45 25.08 9.45
CA GLU A 279 6.07 26.37 8.87
C GLU A 279 6.89 26.63 7.61
N LYS A 280 6.29 26.43 6.45
CA LYS A 280 6.85 26.94 5.20
C LYS A 280 6.92 28.45 5.33
N LYS A 281 8.14 28.96 5.48
CA LYS A 281 8.38 30.42 5.48
C LYS A 281 7.65 31.05 4.29
N PRO A 282 6.83 32.09 4.50
CA PRO A 282 6.06 32.74 3.45
C PRO A 282 6.97 33.18 2.31
N TRP A 283 6.54 33.05 1.07
CA TRP A 283 7.31 33.36 -0.14
C TRP A 283 7.90 34.78 -0.18
N TYR A 284 7.27 35.76 0.48
CA TYR A 284 7.74 37.13 0.56
C TYR A 284 9.00 37.28 1.43
N ARG A 285 9.33 36.37 2.36
CA ARG A 285 10.60 36.37 3.10
C ARG A 285 11.80 35.95 2.26
N ARG A 286 11.57 35.42 1.04
CA ARG A 286 12.63 35.13 0.06
C ARG A 286 13.05 36.34 -0.76
N LEU A 287 12.24 37.44 -0.75
CA LEU A 287 12.50 38.66 -1.50
C LEU A 287 13.19 39.76 -0.69
N PHE A 288 13.18 39.64 0.62
CA PHE A 288 13.82 40.60 1.52
C PHE A 288 14.75 39.84 2.47
N ASN A 289 16.03 39.72 2.05
CA ASN A 289 17.11 39.37 3.00
C ASN A 289 17.30 40.56 3.95
N PHE A 290 16.75 40.47 5.13
CA PHE A 290 17.18 41.15 6.34
C PHE A 290 17.37 40.15 7.45
#